data_a6f5b0a9c25843bd782e5d350c5855c3
#
_entry.id   a6f5b0a9c25843bd782e5d350c5855c3
#
_cell.length_a   1.000
_cell.length_b   1.000
_cell.length_c   1.000
_cell.angle_alpha   90.00
_cell.angle_beta   90.00
_cell.angle_gamma   90.00
#
_symmetry.space_group_name_H-M   'P 1'
#
loop_
_entity.id
_entity.type
_entity.pdbx_description
1 polymer ?
#
loop_
_entity_poly.entity_id
_entity_poly.type
_entity_poly.pdbx_seq_one_letter_code
_entity_poly.pdbx_strand_id
1 'polypeptide(L)'
;GGKDLHEIVNTLRTKNTIIISCFPGIVLTSQIEAFISKSNSHYLLINSPKDIKTYKKICKIIGVPFNGILFGPPWIKNVNINAKSENSCLIVDQVNEPLTPIKRIEYARFLIRVIQKHPHMNFIFKTRNPLMSPDSIVFDIKEYIERFDLKNITFSDDNIDSLISKVEYCITISSSVAIYCLANKIKVYLINGFNHTCNGQCYFSRSGLIVDYNKLNFKHIPRIKKK
;
A
#
# COMPACT_ATOMS: atom_id res chain seq x y z
N GLY A 1 14.95 12.43 0.74
CA GLY A 1 13.73 13.07 0.25
C GLY A 1 13.74 13.41 -1.23
N GLY A 2 12.72 14.19 -1.65
CA GLY A 2 12.57 14.59 -3.06
C GLY A 2 13.72 15.48 -3.57
N LYS A 3 14.31 16.32 -2.72
CA LYS A 3 15.46 17.17 -3.06
C LYS A 3 16.67 16.34 -3.44
N ASP A 4 17.06 15.41 -2.60
CA ASP A 4 18.26 14.57 -2.82
C ASP A 4 18.14 13.76 -4.10
N LEU A 5 16.92 13.25 -4.40
CA LEU A 5 16.67 12.53 -5.64
C LEU A 5 16.81 13.45 -6.87
N HIS A 6 16.34 14.67 -6.78
CA HIS A 6 16.47 15.65 -7.86
C HIS A 6 17.94 15.98 -8.15
N GLU A 7 18.75 16.19 -7.12
CA GLU A 7 20.19 16.42 -7.23
C GLU A 7 20.92 15.21 -7.83
N ILE A 8 20.60 14.00 -7.37
CA ILE A 8 21.16 12.76 -7.92
C ILE A 8 20.84 12.64 -9.42
N VAL A 9 19.58 12.86 -9.80
CA VAL A 9 19.16 12.78 -11.21
C VAL A 9 19.90 13.82 -12.06
N ASN A 10 20.04 15.05 -11.58
CA ASN A 10 20.77 16.08 -12.29
C ASN A 10 22.28 15.75 -12.46
N THR A 11 22.91 15.25 -11.41
CA THR A 11 24.31 14.84 -11.44
C THR A 11 24.54 13.68 -12.41
N LEU A 12 23.67 12.68 -12.41
CA LEU A 12 23.77 11.52 -13.30
C LEU A 12 23.52 11.89 -14.76
N ARG A 13 22.66 12.86 -15.02
CA ARG A 13 22.32 13.32 -16.39
C ARG A 13 23.53 13.90 -17.15
N THR A 14 24.50 14.43 -16.41
CA THR A 14 25.73 14.97 -17.01
C THR A 14 26.71 13.88 -17.45
N LYS A 15 26.46 12.61 -17.12
CA LYS A 15 27.40 11.48 -17.28
C LYS A 15 27.08 10.57 -18.47
N ASN A 16 26.47 11.05 -19.51
CA ASN A 16 26.11 10.24 -20.71
C ASN A 16 25.37 8.95 -20.37
N THR A 17 24.51 9.01 -19.36
CA THR A 17 23.78 7.87 -18.76
C THR A 17 22.30 8.02 -19.00
N ILE A 18 21.60 6.95 -19.40
CA ILE A 18 20.14 6.94 -19.48
C ILE A 18 19.56 6.75 -18.07
N ILE A 19 18.77 7.71 -17.63
CA ILE A 19 18.10 7.68 -16.33
C ILE A 19 16.63 7.32 -16.52
N ILE A 20 16.22 6.22 -15.91
CA ILE A 20 14.83 5.78 -15.84
C ILE A 20 14.39 5.86 -14.38
N SER A 21 13.35 6.64 -14.12
CA SER A 21 12.75 6.75 -12.79
C SER A 21 11.40 6.05 -12.73
N CYS A 22 11.01 5.59 -11.55
CA CYS A 22 9.70 5.02 -11.28
C CYS A 22 9.22 5.38 -9.87
N PHE A 23 7.97 5.02 -9.55
CA PHE A 23 7.43 5.17 -8.21
C PHE A 23 7.45 3.82 -7.49
N PRO A 24 7.96 3.75 -6.25
CA PRO A 24 8.03 2.51 -5.47
C PRO A 24 6.67 2.11 -4.86
N GLY A 25 5.64 2.90 -5.04
CA GLY A 25 4.30 2.68 -4.50
C GLY A 25 3.24 3.51 -5.22
N ILE A 26 2.08 3.60 -4.61
CA ILE A 26 1.00 4.48 -5.07
C ILE A 26 1.45 5.93 -4.92
N VAL A 27 1.17 6.74 -5.94
CA VAL A 27 1.38 8.19 -5.91
C VAL A 27 0.03 8.88 -5.86
N LEU A 28 -0.14 9.76 -4.89
CA LEU A 28 -1.33 10.58 -4.78
C LEU A 28 -1.21 11.83 -5.66
N THR A 29 -2.32 12.27 -6.21
CA THR A 29 -2.36 13.50 -7.04
C THR A 29 -1.94 14.75 -6.26
N SER A 30 -2.01 14.73 -4.92
CA SER A 30 -1.51 15.77 -4.02
C SER A 30 0.00 15.75 -3.82
N GLN A 31 0.67 14.65 -4.14
CA GLN A 31 2.13 14.49 -4.00
C GLN A 31 2.87 15.04 -5.23
N ILE A 32 2.68 16.32 -5.55
CA ILE A 32 3.25 16.98 -6.72
C ILE A 32 4.78 16.86 -6.73
N GLU A 33 5.41 17.02 -5.58
CA GLU A 33 6.88 16.90 -5.42
C GLU A 33 7.43 15.53 -5.85
N ALA A 34 6.66 14.47 -5.68
CA ALA A 34 7.07 13.13 -6.12
C ALA A 34 7.21 13.06 -7.65
N PHE A 35 6.43 13.84 -8.40
CA PHE A 35 6.56 13.96 -9.84
C PHE A 35 7.70 14.91 -10.24
N ILE A 36 7.78 16.07 -9.58
CA ILE A 36 8.80 17.09 -9.88
C ILE A 36 10.20 16.54 -9.66
N SER A 37 10.44 15.83 -8.56
CA SER A 37 11.76 15.25 -8.25
C SER A 37 12.28 14.27 -9.29
N LYS A 38 11.42 13.76 -10.18
CA LYS A 38 11.74 12.80 -11.23
C LYS A 38 11.61 13.38 -12.65
N SER A 39 11.18 14.64 -12.78
CA SER A 39 10.90 15.25 -14.08
C SER A 39 12.13 15.37 -14.97
N ASN A 40 13.33 15.46 -14.40
CA ASN A 40 14.60 15.54 -15.12
C ASN A 40 15.17 14.18 -15.54
N SER A 41 14.50 13.06 -15.24
CA SER A 41 14.88 11.76 -15.79
C SER A 41 14.70 11.73 -17.30
N HIS A 42 15.37 10.83 -18.01
CA HIS A 42 15.14 10.62 -19.43
C HIS A 42 13.76 10.03 -19.66
N TYR A 43 13.36 9.09 -18.79
CA TYR A 43 12.04 8.46 -18.81
C TYR A 43 11.49 8.35 -17.39
N LEU A 44 10.20 8.64 -17.22
CA LEU A 44 9.48 8.39 -15.98
C LEU A 44 8.40 7.33 -16.21
N LEU A 45 8.58 6.15 -15.58
CA LEU A 45 7.59 5.08 -15.61
C LEU A 45 6.44 5.41 -14.68
N ILE A 46 5.24 5.49 -15.22
CA ILE A 46 4.03 5.96 -14.54
C ILE A 46 3.04 4.82 -14.36
N ASN A 47 2.45 4.76 -13.17
CA ASN A 47 1.66 3.62 -12.71
C ASN A 47 0.26 3.54 -13.34
N SER A 48 -0.36 4.67 -13.68
CA SER A 48 -1.75 4.67 -14.16
C SER A 48 -2.04 5.75 -15.19
N PRO A 49 -3.09 5.60 -16.02
CA PRO A 49 -3.54 6.65 -16.94
C PRO A 49 -3.92 7.95 -16.22
N LYS A 50 -4.39 7.88 -14.97
CA LYS A 50 -4.70 9.06 -14.15
C LYS A 50 -3.41 9.82 -13.82
N ASP A 51 -2.37 9.09 -13.42
CA ASP A 51 -1.07 9.70 -13.09
C ASP A 51 -0.41 10.32 -14.31
N ILE A 52 -0.54 9.71 -15.49
CA ILE A 52 -0.13 10.33 -16.78
C ILE A 52 -0.79 11.70 -16.98
N LYS A 53 -2.10 11.78 -16.79
CA LYS A 53 -2.84 13.05 -16.93
C LYS A 53 -2.36 14.09 -15.92
N THR A 54 -2.13 13.66 -14.68
CA THR A 54 -1.60 14.53 -13.61
C THR A 54 -0.20 15.02 -13.97
N TYR A 55 0.69 14.13 -14.37
CA TYR A 55 2.06 14.47 -14.70
C TYR A 55 2.17 15.40 -15.92
N LYS A 56 1.36 15.18 -16.97
CA LYS A 56 1.29 16.11 -18.12
C LYS A 56 0.94 17.53 -17.68
N LYS A 57 0.00 17.69 -16.75
CA LYS A 57 -0.36 19.02 -16.21
C LYS A 57 0.81 19.63 -15.43
N ILE A 58 1.48 18.82 -14.60
CA ILE A 58 2.65 19.29 -13.83
C ILE A 58 3.75 19.76 -14.78
N CYS A 59 4.13 18.95 -15.77
CA CYS A 59 5.16 19.32 -16.76
C CYS A 59 4.82 20.65 -17.46
N LYS A 60 3.55 20.84 -17.84
CA LYS A 60 3.10 22.10 -18.43
C LYS A 60 3.27 23.29 -17.48
N ILE A 61 2.97 23.12 -16.20
CA ILE A 61 3.06 24.19 -15.19
C ILE A 61 4.52 24.58 -14.92
N ILE A 62 5.41 23.58 -14.80
CA ILE A 62 6.83 23.82 -14.48
C ILE A 62 7.70 24.06 -15.74
N GLY A 63 7.13 24.03 -16.94
CA GLY A 63 7.83 24.33 -18.19
C GLY A 63 8.83 23.26 -18.65
N VAL A 64 8.64 21.98 -18.28
CA VAL A 64 9.54 20.90 -18.69
C VAL A 64 8.89 19.97 -19.73
N PRO A 65 9.67 19.34 -20.62
CA PRO A 65 9.16 18.36 -21.58
C PRO A 65 8.54 17.16 -20.85
N PHE A 66 7.45 16.63 -21.41
CA PHE A 66 6.83 15.42 -20.91
C PHE A 66 7.64 14.17 -21.33
N ASN A 67 8.10 13.42 -20.35
CA ASN A 67 8.93 12.21 -20.51
C ASN A 67 8.28 10.96 -19.88
N GLY A 68 6.97 11.02 -19.59
CA GLY A 68 6.25 9.94 -18.92
C GLY A 68 5.84 8.81 -19.85
N ILE A 69 6.05 7.58 -19.43
CA ILE A 69 5.63 6.34 -20.10
C ILE A 69 4.63 5.61 -19.19
N LEU A 70 3.45 5.27 -19.73
CA LEU A 70 2.52 4.41 -19.00
C LEU A 70 3.08 2.99 -18.97
N PHE A 71 3.53 2.57 -17.82
CA PHE A 71 4.17 1.27 -17.60
C PHE A 71 3.34 0.35 -16.69
N GLY A 72 2.64 0.95 -15.73
CA GLY A 72 2.02 0.23 -14.63
C GLY A 72 2.92 0.20 -13.39
N PRO A 73 2.46 -0.43 -12.31
CA PRO A 73 3.24 -0.53 -11.08
C PRO A 73 4.43 -1.49 -11.24
N PRO A 74 5.69 -1.00 -11.24
CA PRO A 74 6.87 -1.83 -11.53
C PRO A 74 7.21 -2.85 -10.43
N TRP A 75 6.61 -2.69 -9.24
CA TRP A 75 6.83 -3.61 -8.11
C TRP A 75 5.87 -4.79 -8.11
N ILE A 76 4.89 -4.85 -9.02
CA ILE A 76 3.95 -5.98 -9.11
C ILE A 76 4.62 -7.12 -9.86
N LYS A 77 4.72 -8.25 -9.20
CA LYS A 77 5.18 -9.51 -9.77
C LYS A 77 4.05 -10.54 -9.74
N ASN A 78 4.04 -11.44 -10.68
CA ASN A 78 3.22 -12.63 -10.59
C ASN A 78 3.89 -13.59 -9.61
N VAL A 79 3.23 -13.83 -8.50
CA VAL A 79 3.69 -14.79 -7.49
C VAL A 79 3.10 -16.16 -7.83
N ASN A 80 3.91 -17.21 -7.72
CA ASN A 80 3.40 -18.57 -7.90
C ASN A 80 2.49 -18.94 -6.72
N ILE A 81 1.20 -19.12 -7.00
CA ILE A 81 0.16 -19.28 -5.97
C ILE A 81 -0.22 -20.76 -5.77
N ASN A 82 0.71 -21.67 -6.01
CA ASN A 82 0.44 -23.11 -5.95
C ASN A 82 0.11 -23.64 -4.54
N ALA A 83 0.21 -22.82 -3.48
CA ALA A 83 0.04 -23.24 -2.11
C ALA A 83 -0.85 -22.29 -1.27
N LYS A 84 -1.90 -21.69 -1.87
CA LYS A 84 -2.85 -20.91 -1.07
C LYS A 84 -3.42 -21.77 0.04
N SER A 85 -3.20 -21.35 1.27
CA SER A 85 -3.94 -21.90 2.40
C SER A 85 -5.36 -21.31 2.39
N GLU A 86 -6.34 -22.16 2.27
CA GLU A 86 -7.73 -21.76 2.47
C GLU A 86 -7.90 -21.13 3.86
N ASN A 87 -8.80 -20.16 3.97
CA ASN A 87 -9.08 -19.43 5.21
C ASN A 87 -7.87 -18.71 5.83
N SER A 88 -6.95 -18.21 5.02
CA SER A 88 -5.79 -17.45 5.49
C SER A 88 -5.90 -15.98 5.10
N CYS A 89 -5.56 -15.08 6.02
CA CYS A 89 -5.70 -13.65 5.86
C CYS A 89 -4.41 -12.90 6.22
N LEU A 90 -3.88 -12.12 5.29
CA LEU A 90 -2.78 -11.21 5.51
C LEU A 90 -3.31 -9.88 6.06
N ILE A 91 -2.81 -9.44 7.19
CA ILE A 91 -3.04 -8.10 7.74
C ILE A 91 -1.79 -7.27 7.45
N VAL A 92 -1.97 -6.16 6.73
CA VAL A 92 -0.88 -5.24 6.40
C VAL A 92 -1.08 -3.93 7.12
N ASP A 93 -0.28 -3.70 8.16
CA ASP A 93 -0.26 -2.43 8.89
C ASP A 93 0.49 -1.33 8.12
N GLN A 94 0.17 -0.10 8.44
CA GLN A 94 0.79 1.10 7.88
C GLN A 94 1.22 2.04 9.00
N VAL A 95 2.44 2.59 8.92
CA VAL A 95 2.99 3.47 9.96
C VAL A 95 2.15 4.73 10.13
N ASN A 96 1.68 5.31 9.03
CA ASN A 96 0.99 6.60 9.00
C ASN A 96 -0.55 6.48 8.91
N GLU A 97 -1.09 5.27 9.00
CA GLU A 97 -2.55 5.05 8.95
C GLU A 97 -2.95 3.88 9.84
N PRO A 98 -3.80 4.12 10.81
CA PRO A 98 -4.35 5.41 11.26
C PRO A 98 -3.28 6.36 11.83
N LEU A 99 -3.47 7.67 11.62
CA LEU A 99 -2.45 8.67 11.95
C LEU A 99 -2.30 8.93 13.46
N THR A 100 -3.39 8.80 14.24
CA THR A 100 -3.37 9.13 15.69
C THR A 100 -3.30 7.88 16.55
N PRO A 101 -2.66 7.95 17.75
CA PRO A 101 -2.59 6.83 18.68
C PRO A 101 -3.96 6.25 19.03
N ILE A 102 -4.94 7.11 19.25
CA ILE A 102 -6.32 6.69 19.58
C ILE A 102 -6.89 5.84 18.44
N LYS A 103 -6.76 6.30 17.22
CA LYS A 103 -7.27 5.55 16.05
C LYS A 103 -6.49 4.27 15.78
N ARG A 104 -5.20 4.23 16.10
CA ARG A 104 -4.40 3.00 16.04
C ARG A 104 -4.88 1.99 17.08
N ILE A 105 -5.22 2.42 18.29
CA ILE A 105 -5.81 1.55 19.32
C ILE A 105 -7.19 1.04 18.87
N GLU A 106 -8.03 1.90 18.32
CA GLU A 106 -9.33 1.48 17.77
C GLU A 106 -9.18 0.44 16.65
N TYR A 107 -8.20 0.63 15.76
CA TYR A 107 -7.90 -0.31 14.70
C TYR A 107 -7.37 -1.64 15.25
N ALA A 108 -6.46 -1.61 16.21
CA ALA A 108 -5.97 -2.82 16.89
C ALA A 108 -7.12 -3.61 17.56
N ARG A 109 -8.02 -2.91 18.27
CA ARG A 109 -9.22 -3.53 18.88
C ARG A 109 -10.15 -4.12 17.83
N PHE A 110 -10.29 -3.46 16.70
CA PHE A 110 -11.05 -4.03 15.57
C PHE A 110 -10.40 -5.31 15.05
N LEU A 111 -9.09 -5.33 14.83
CA LEU A 111 -8.38 -6.53 14.38
C LEU A 111 -8.54 -7.68 15.37
N ILE A 112 -8.38 -7.42 16.67
CA ILE A 112 -8.58 -8.44 17.72
C ILE A 112 -9.99 -9.04 17.63
N ARG A 113 -11.03 -8.22 17.52
CA ARG A 113 -12.41 -8.72 17.36
C ARG A 113 -12.59 -9.55 16.09
N VAL A 114 -11.98 -9.15 14.99
CA VAL A 114 -12.02 -9.91 13.72
C VAL A 114 -11.38 -11.28 13.90
N ILE A 115 -10.19 -11.34 14.50
CA ILE A 115 -9.44 -12.57 14.72
C ILE A 115 -10.22 -13.52 15.64
N GLN A 116 -10.75 -13.01 16.76
CA GLN A 116 -11.57 -13.78 17.71
C GLN A 116 -12.86 -14.30 17.08
N LYS A 117 -13.50 -13.53 16.23
CA LYS A 117 -14.75 -13.92 15.55
C LYS A 117 -14.55 -15.00 14.49
N HIS A 118 -13.32 -15.19 14.02
CA HIS A 118 -12.98 -16.14 12.96
C HIS A 118 -11.89 -17.13 13.39
N PRO A 119 -12.15 -17.98 14.41
CA PRO A 119 -11.15 -18.89 14.98
C PRO A 119 -10.66 -19.97 14.00
N HIS A 120 -11.42 -20.24 12.93
CA HIS A 120 -11.07 -21.18 11.85
C HIS A 120 -10.16 -20.55 10.77
N MET A 121 -9.92 -19.24 10.83
CA MET A 121 -9.01 -18.56 9.92
C MET A 121 -7.63 -18.38 10.53
N ASN A 122 -6.61 -18.47 9.69
CA ASN A 122 -5.23 -18.17 10.06
C ASN A 122 -4.88 -16.75 9.64
N PHE A 123 -4.53 -15.90 10.57
CA PHE A 123 -4.12 -14.53 10.31
C PHE A 123 -2.60 -14.39 10.32
N ILE A 124 -2.05 -13.72 9.33
CA ILE A 124 -0.62 -13.36 9.28
C ILE A 124 -0.56 -11.83 9.35
N PHE A 125 0.03 -11.32 10.43
CA PHE A 125 0.26 -9.88 10.57
C PHE A 125 1.65 -9.56 10.04
N LYS A 126 1.70 -8.81 8.93
CA LYS A 126 2.96 -8.33 8.36
C LYS A 126 3.53 -7.24 9.24
N THR A 127 4.60 -7.57 9.94
CA THR A 127 5.36 -6.61 10.74
C THR A 127 6.20 -5.71 9.84
N ARG A 128 6.46 -4.49 10.29
CA ARG A 128 7.45 -3.61 9.67
C ARG A 128 8.71 -3.61 10.50
N ASN A 129 9.85 -3.45 9.84
CA ASN A 129 11.10 -3.24 10.54
C ASN A 129 11.08 -1.83 11.17
N PRO A 130 11.12 -1.69 12.50
CA PRO A 130 11.12 -0.39 13.17
C PRO A 130 12.31 0.50 12.75
N LEU A 131 13.43 -0.10 12.35
CA LEU A 131 14.62 0.63 11.91
C LEU A 131 14.42 1.42 10.60
N MET A 132 13.35 1.12 9.83
CA MET A 132 13.08 1.85 8.58
C MET A 132 12.27 3.14 8.76
N SER A 133 11.74 3.41 9.94
CA SER A 133 10.98 4.64 10.23
C SER A 133 10.98 4.93 11.73
N PRO A 134 12.13 5.21 12.35
CA PRO A 134 12.23 5.38 13.80
C PRO A 134 11.38 6.55 14.33
N ASP A 135 11.15 7.59 13.55
CA ASP A 135 10.48 8.82 14.00
C ASP A 135 8.95 8.81 13.87
N SER A 136 8.34 7.72 13.36
CA SER A 136 6.94 7.73 12.97
C SER A 136 6.06 6.71 13.68
N ILE A 137 6.59 5.85 14.55
CA ILE A 137 5.79 4.85 15.27
C ILE A 137 5.21 5.48 16.54
N VAL A 138 4.07 6.12 16.39
CA VAL A 138 3.34 6.71 17.53
C VAL A 138 2.69 5.64 18.42
N PHE A 139 2.43 4.43 17.88
CA PHE A 139 1.82 3.32 18.61
C PHE A 139 2.00 2.01 17.82
N ASP A 140 2.61 1.01 18.42
CA ASP A 140 2.80 -0.30 17.79
C ASP A 140 1.55 -1.18 17.96
N ILE A 141 0.88 -1.44 16.85
CA ILE A 141 -0.31 -2.30 16.81
C ILE A 141 0.06 -3.75 17.12
N LYS A 142 1.23 -4.22 16.69
CA LYS A 142 1.72 -5.58 16.98
C LYS A 142 1.83 -5.79 18.48
N GLU A 143 2.58 -4.92 19.18
CA GLU A 143 2.76 -5.03 20.65
C GLU A 143 1.43 -5.00 21.40
N TYR A 144 0.45 -4.23 20.89
CA TYR A 144 -0.86 -4.19 21.48
C TYR A 144 -1.62 -5.49 21.29
N ILE A 145 -1.59 -6.09 20.10
CA ILE A 145 -2.28 -7.36 19.78
C ILE A 145 -1.62 -8.53 20.53
N GLU A 146 -0.29 -8.56 20.69
CA GLU A 146 0.45 -9.61 21.40
C GLU A 146 0.06 -9.77 22.88
N ARG A 147 -0.54 -8.73 23.48
CA ARG A 147 -1.08 -8.82 24.86
C ARG A 147 -2.33 -9.69 24.98
N PHE A 148 -2.93 -10.06 23.85
CA PHE A 148 -4.11 -10.92 23.80
C PHE A 148 -3.68 -12.32 23.36
N ASP A 149 -4.08 -13.36 24.09
CA ASP A 149 -3.75 -14.75 23.79
C ASP A 149 -4.55 -15.28 22.57
N LEU A 150 -4.25 -14.74 21.39
CA LEU A 150 -4.88 -15.14 20.15
C LEU A 150 -4.09 -16.30 19.52
N LYS A 151 -4.75 -17.45 19.34
CA LYS A 151 -4.09 -18.69 18.86
C LYS A 151 -3.99 -18.78 17.34
N ASN A 152 -4.73 -17.97 16.62
CA ASN A 152 -4.86 -18.03 15.16
C ASN A 152 -4.25 -16.83 14.44
N ILE A 153 -3.25 -16.19 15.06
CA ILE A 153 -2.45 -15.12 14.45
C ILE A 153 -0.96 -15.45 14.57
N THR A 154 -0.22 -15.15 13.50
CA THR A 154 1.25 -15.18 13.49
C THR A 154 1.77 -13.82 13.04
N PHE A 155 2.89 -13.39 13.60
CA PHE A 155 3.59 -12.17 13.20
C PHE A 155 4.76 -12.54 12.31
N SER A 156 4.88 -11.90 11.15
CA SER A 156 5.94 -12.21 10.18
C SER A 156 6.55 -10.94 9.60
N ASP A 157 7.86 -10.92 9.49
CA ASP A 157 8.64 -9.92 8.74
C ASP A 157 9.05 -10.39 7.34
N ASP A 158 8.62 -11.60 6.96
CA ASP A 158 8.88 -12.18 5.64
C ASP A 158 8.59 -11.19 4.51
N ASN A 159 9.25 -11.40 3.38
CA ASN A 159 8.99 -10.65 2.16
C ASN A 159 7.50 -10.79 1.76
N ILE A 160 6.94 -9.71 1.25
CA ILE A 160 5.53 -9.66 0.83
C ILE A 160 5.21 -10.71 -0.24
N ASP A 161 6.15 -11.03 -1.13
CA ASP A 161 5.99 -12.04 -2.17
C ASP A 161 5.72 -13.43 -1.56
N SER A 162 6.49 -13.78 -0.51
CA SER A 162 6.32 -15.03 0.24
C SER A 162 4.97 -15.07 0.98
N LEU A 163 4.54 -13.95 1.55
CA LEU A 163 3.28 -13.89 2.29
C LEU A 163 2.06 -13.97 1.37
N ILE A 164 2.10 -13.28 0.23
CA ILE A 164 1.01 -13.30 -0.76
C ILE A 164 0.77 -14.71 -1.30
N SER A 165 1.83 -15.51 -1.47
CA SER A 165 1.68 -16.90 -1.94
C SER A 165 0.89 -17.81 -0.98
N LYS A 166 0.82 -17.45 0.30
CA LYS A 166 0.25 -18.27 1.38
C LYS A 166 -1.18 -17.88 1.77
N VAL A 167 -1.74 -16.77 1.24
CA VAL A 167 -2.99 -16.20 1.75
C VAL A 167 -4.09 -16.09 0.72
N GLU A 168 -5.32 -16.16 1.17
CA GLU A 168 -6.52 -16.00 0.37
C GLU A 168 -7.10 -14.58 0.46
N TYR A 169 -6.94 -13.94 1.62
CA TYR A 169 -7.49 -12.62 1.93
C TYR A 169 -6.39 -11.65 2.32
N CYS A 170 -6.65 -10.36 2.13
CA CYS A 170 -5.81 -9.28 2.63
C CYS A 170 -6.67 -8.18 3.25
N ILE A 171 -6.31 -7.75 4.45
CA ILE A 171 -6.89 -6.60 5.14
C ILE A 171 -5.82 -5.52 5.26
N THR A 172 -6.17 -4.31 4.85
CA THR A 172 -5.34 -3.11 5.05
C THR A 172 -6.21 -1.87 5.01
N ILE A 173 -5.67 -0.71 5.37
CA ILE A 173 -6.39 0.56 5.27
C ILE A 173 -6.23 1.16 3.87
N SER A 174 -4.98 1.38 3.42
CA SER A 174 -4.71 2.04 2.12
C SER A 174 -3.35 1.66 1.51
N SER A 175 -2.77 0.53 1.94
CA SER A 175 -1.47 0.10 1.46
C SER A 175 -1.45 -0.19 -0.05
N SER A 176 -0.33 0.14 -0.72
CA SER A 176 -0.07 -0.28 -2.10
C SER A 176 -0.02 -1.80 -2.26
N VAL A 177 0.22 -2.54 -1.18
CA VAL A 177 0.12 -4.01 -1.14
C VAL A 177 -1.26 -4.50 -1.57
N ALA A 178 -2.32 -3.70 -1.38
CA ALA A 178 -3.65 -4.02 -1.88
C ALA A 178 -3.67 -4.26 -3.40
N ILE A 179 -2.96 -3.43 -4.18
CA ILE A 179 -2.86 -3.58 -5.64
C ILE A 179 -2.08 -4.86 -5.96
N TYR A 180 -1.01 -5.13 -5.22
CA TYR A 180 -0.23 -6.33 -5.40
C TYR A 180 -1.06 -7.60 -5.12
N CYS A 181 -1.83 -7.60 -4.03
CA CYS A 181 -2.77 -8.67 -3.70
C CYS A 181 -3.80 -8.89 -4.82
N LEU A 182 -4.40 -7.82 -5.34
CA LEU A 182 -5.38 -7.90 -6.43
C LEU A 182 -4.78 -8.48 -7.72
N ALA A 183 -3.58 -8.05 -8.09
CA ALA A 183 -2.87 -8.58 -9.26
C ALA A 183 -2.61 -10.10 -9.13
N ASN A 184 -2.44 -10.57 -7.92
CA ASN A 184 -2.26 -11.99 -7.58
C ASN A 184 -3.56 -12.69 -7.14
N LYS A 185 -4.74 -12.15 -7.51
CA LYS A 185 -6.06 -12.75 -7.25
C LYS A 185 -6.37 -13.01 -5.76
N ILE A 186 -5.76 -12.24 -4.86
CA ILE A 186 -6.07 -12.22 -3.44
C ILE A 186 -7.30 -11.34 -3.23
N LYS A 187 -8.22 -11.76 -2.37
CA LYS A 187 -9.42 -11.02 -2.00
C LYS A 187 -9.05 -9.90 -1.02
N VAL A 188 -9.26 -8.64 -1.40
CA VAL A 188 -8.80 -7.47 -0.64
C VAL A 188 -9.94 -6.75 0.02
N TYR A 189 -9.75 -6.41 1.29
CA TYR A 189 -10.62 -5.54 2.08
C TYR A 189 -9.84 -4.30 2.51
N LEU A 190 -10.28 -3.13 2.02
CA LEU A 190 -9.76 -1.83 2.45
C LEU A 190 -10.65 -1.29 3.55
N ILE A 191 -10.15 -1.30 4.78
CA ILE A 191 -10.97 -0.99 5.95
C ILE A 191 -11.08 0.52 6.15
N ASN A 192 -12.31 1.02 6.18
CA ASN A 192 -12.65 2.41 6.48
C ASN A 192 -13.15 2.56 7.91
N GLY A 193 -13.09 3.79 8.44
CA GLY A 193 -13.59 4.19 9.77
C GLY A 193 -12.49 4.62 10.74
N PHE A 194 -11.22 4.45 10.37
CA PHE A 194 -10.08 4.83 11.23
C PHE A 194 -9.29 6.04 10.74
N ASN A 195 -9.56 6.52 9.53
CA ASN A 195 -8.82 7.60 8.91
C ASN A 195 -9.47 8.96 9.15
N HIS A 196 -8.63 9.94 9.44
CA HIS A 196 -9.00 11.35 9.45
C HIS A 196 -8.56 12.10 8.18
N THR A 197 -7.68 11.50 7.41
CA THR A 197 -7.17 12.11 6.17
C THR A 197 -7.54 11.25 4.96
N CYS A 198 -8.05 11.88 3.92
CA CYS A 198 -8.41 11.21 2.67
C CYS A 198 -7.22 10.66 1.88
N ASN A 199 -5.98 10.83 2.32
CA ASN A 199 -4.82 10.69 1.46
C ASN A 199 -4.71 9.30 0.80
N GLY A 200 -4.56 8.23 1.56
CA GLY A 200 -4.40 6.89 0.99
C GLY A 200 -5.72 6.31 0.46
N GLN A 201 -6.82 6.45 1.20
CA GLN A 201 -8.12 5.92 0.78
C GLN A 201 -8.72 6.65 -0.43
N CYS A 202 -8.40 7.93 -0.65
CA CYS A 202 -8.84 8.65 -1.84
C CYS A 202 -8.37 7.99 -3.14
N TYR A 203 -7.22 7.32 -3.14
CA TYR A 203 -6.76 6.54 -4.28
C TYR A 203 -7.76 5.42 -4.63
N PHE A 204 -8.30 4.76 -3.62
CA PHE A 204 -9.21 3.62 -3.75
C PHE A 204 -10.71 3.99 -3.70
N SER A 205 -11.05 5.27 -3.55
CA SER A 205 -12.43 5.73 -3.26
C SER A 205 -13.50 5.22 -4.24
N ARG A 206 -13.11 4.94 -5.49
CA ARG A 206 -14.00 4.43 -6.53
C ARG A 206 -13.78 2.96 -6.89
N SER A 207 -12.93 2.27 -6.13
CA SER A 207 -12.56 0.88 -6.44
C SER A 207 -13.68 -0.14 -6.15
N GLY A 208 -14.53 0.15 -5.19
CA GLY A 208 -15.50 -0.82 -4.65
C GLY A 208 -14.92 -1.75 -3.58
N LEU A 209 -13.65 -1.58 -3.23
CA LEU A 209 -12.93 -2.44 -2.26
C LEU A 209 -13.03 -1.93 -0.83
N ILE A 210 -13.49 -0.68 -0.64
CA ILE A 210 -13.58 -0.06 0.68
C ILE A 210 -14.78 -0.64 1.43
N VAL A 211 -14.52 -1.13 2.62
CA VAL A 211 -15.49 -1.73 3.53
C VAL A 211 -15.45 -1.01 4.87
N ASP A 212 -16.61 -0.60 5.36
CA ASP A 212 -16.73 -0.08 6.71
C ASP A 212 -16.35 -1.17 7.72
N TYR A 213 -15.55 -0.82 8.73
CA TYR A 213 -15.04 -1.78 9.70
C TYR A 213 -16.14 -2.55 10.45
N ASN A 214 -17.34 -1.95 10.62
CA ASN A 214 -18.48 -2.61 11.24
C ASN A 214 -19.17 -3.63 10.30
N LYS A 215 -18.86 -3.57 9.00
CA LYS A 215 -19.50 -4.39 7.95
C LYS A 215 -18.57 -5.45 7.36
N LEU A 216 -17.36 -5.62 7.93
CA LEU A 216 -16.42 -6.63 7.43
C LEU A 216 -17.05 -8.03 7.56
N ASN A 217 -17.13 -8.71 6.44
CA ASN A 217 -17.63 -10.09 6.36
C ASN A 217 -16.90 -10.83 5.22
N PHE A 218 -16.16 -11.88 5.56
CA PHE A 218 -15.40 -12.68 4.58
C PHE A 218 -16.29 -13.47 3.59
N LYS A 219 -17.57 -13.64 3.90
CA LYS A 219 -18.55 -14.20 2.95
C LYS A 219 -18.91 -13.21 1.83
N HIS A 220 -18.74 -11.91 2.06
CA HIS A 220 -19.02 -10.84 1.11
C HIS A 220 -17.71 -10.24 0.59
N ILE A 221 -17.26 -10.73 -0.57
CA ILE A 221 -16.01 -10.27 -1.19
C ILE A 221 -16.27 -8.95 -1.92
N PRO A 222 -15.57 -7.86 -1.55
CA PRO A 222 -15.64 -6.62 -2.31
C PRO A 222 -15.20 -6.84 -3.76
N ARG A 223 -15.93 -6.25 -4.70
CA ARG A 223 -15.64 -6.40 -6.13
C ARG A 223 -15.16 -5.07 -6.70
N ILE A 224 -14.14 -5.14 -7.54
CA ILE A 224 -13.70 -3.98 -8.30
C ILE A 224 -14.85 -3.50 -9.19
N LYS A 225 -15.23 -2.24 -9.01
CA LYS A 225 -16.22 -1.59 -9.88
C LYS A 225 -15.64 -1.44 -11.27
N LYS A 226 -16.19 -2.13 -12.26
CA LYS A 226 -15.90 -1.84 -13.66
C LYS A 226 -16.46 -0.45 -13.98
N LYS A 227 -15.65 0.42 -14.56
CA LYS A 227 -16.10 1.69 -15.13
C LYS A 227 -16.58 1.48 -16.55
#